data_0fed4e4a50b22f28c0a47284d1982cea
#
_entry.id   0fed4e4a50b22f28c0a47284d1982cea
#
_cell.length_a   1.000
_cell.length_b   1.000
_cell.length_c   1.000
_cell.angle_alpha   90.00
_cell.angle_beta   90.00
_cell.angle_gamma   90.00
#
_symmetry.space_group_name_H-M   'P 1'
#
loop_
_entity.id
_entity.type
_entity.pdbx_description
1 polymer ?
#
loop_
_entity_poly.entity_id
_entity_poly.type
_entity_poly.pdbx_seq_one_letter_code
_entity_poly.pdbx_strand_id
1 'polypeptide(L)'
;RDSDKVLYLDETWNKAPLPHVRIDQNIKLIHYKLTAKPWHYSDIPYGEYFWKYASRSPFYQKIRLILENYSQDDIENDKLIEIALKKKAIDEINRLNDCFTIYGKLQEA
;
A
#
# COMPACT_ATOMS: atom_id res chain seq x y z
N ARG A 1 27.83 -12.57 -2.46
CA ARG A 1 26.61 -11.80 -2.69
C ARG A 1 26.86 -10.69 -3.71
N ASP A 2 25.97 -10.54 -4.67
CA ASP A 2 26.05 -9.49 -5.70
C ASP A 2 25.52 -8.14 -5.18
N SER A 3 25.87 -7.74 -3.96
CA SER A 3 25.40 -6.51 -3.32
C SER A 3 25.81 -5.24 -4.06
N ASP A 4 26.91 -5.29 -4.81
CA ASP A 4 27.40 -4.22 -5.67
C ASP A 4 26.54 -4.02 -6.95
N LYS A 5 25.70 -5.00 -7.28
CA LYS A 5 24.73 -4.95 -8.41
C LYS A 5 23.33 -4.49 -8.01
N VAL A 6 23.10 -4.22 -6.74
CA VAL A 6 21.80 -3.82 -6.20
C VAL A 6 21.88 -2.41 -5.66
N LEU A 7 21.07 -1.52 -6.23
CA LEU A 7 20.91 -0.15 -5.72
C LEU A 7 19.71 -0.12 -4.76
N TYR A 8 19.98 0.21 -3.51
CA TYR A 8 18.93 0.43 -2.52
C TYR A 8 18.44 1.88 -2.56
N LEU A 9 17.17 2.07 -2.87
CA LEU A 9 16.52 3.37 -2.85
C LEU A 9 15.97 3.66 -1.44
N ASP A 10 15.96 4.93 -1.06
CA ASP A 10 15.31 5.34 0.18
C ASP A 10 13.78 5.27 0.09
N GLU A 11 13.09 5.39 1.22
CA GLU A 11 11.62 5.24 1.30
C GLU A 11 10.84 6.26 0.47
N THR A 12 11.43 7.38 0.09
CA THR A 12 10.76 8.41 -0.73
C THR A 12 10.43 7.93 -2.14
N TRP A 13 11.09 6.87 -2.59
CA TRP A 13 10.84 6.22 -3.87
C TRP A 13 9.72 5.17 -3.84
N ASN A 14 9.17 4.87 -2.68
CA ASN A 14 8.04 3.96 -2.53
C ASN A 14 7.25 4.28 -1.26
N LYS A 15 6.76 5.51 -1.17
CA LYS A 15 5.98 5.96 -0.01
C LYS A 15 4.58 5.38 -0.04
N ALA A 16 4.24 4.64 1.00
CA ALA A 16 2.89 4.13 1.21
C ALA A 16 2.11 5.11 2.10
N PRO A 17 1.01 5.68 1.62
CA PRO A 17 0.17 6.58 2.40
C PRO A 17 -0.74 5.79 3.33
N LEU A 18 -0.19 5.31 4.42
CA LEU A 18 -0.93 4.61 5.46
C LEU A 18 -1.37 5.61 6.55
N PRO A 19 -2.49 5.36 7.25
CA PRO A 19 -2.84 6.11 8.45
C PRO A 19 -1.66 6.10 9.43
N HIS A 20 -1.40 7.25 10.05
CA HIS A 20 -0.31 7.44 11.02
C HIS A 20 1.12 7.47 10.46
N VAL A 21 1.29 7.41 9.16
CA VAL A 21 2.61 7.59 8.54
C VAL A 21 2.94 9.08 8.46
N ARG A 22 4.17 9.42 8.83
CA ARG A 22 4.69 10.79 8.73
C ARG A 22 4.59 11.29 7.28
N ILE A 23 4.09 12.51 7.13
CA ILE A 23 4.04 13.19 5.84
C ILE A 23 5.43 13.74 5.53
N ASP A 24 6.02 13.27 4.45
CA ASP A 24 7.29 13.76 3.92
C ASP A 24 7.04 14.71 2.75
N GLN A 25 7.89 15.73 2.63
CA GLN A 25 7.76 16.72 1.54
C GLN A 25 8.55 16.33 0.28
N ASN A 26 9.51 15.43 0.40
CA ASN A 26 10.44 15.04 -0.67
C ASN A 26 10.08 13.70 -1.32
N ILE A 27 8.79 13.43 -1.48
CA ILE A 27 8.29 12.20 -2.07
C ILE A 27 8.59 12.17 -3.58
N LYS A 28 9.13 11.05 -4.04
CA LYS A 28 9.44 10.79 -5.46
C LYS A 28 8.42 9.84 -6.10
N LEU A 29 7.92 8.87 -5.33
CA LEU A 29 6.90 7.94 -5.76
C LEU A 29 5.95 7.60 -4.62
N ILE A 30 4.66 7.69 -4.89
CA ILE A 30 3.60 7.31 -3.96
C ILE A 30 2.97 6.01 -4.43
N HIS A 31 2.91 5.02 -3.54
CA HIS A 31 2.31 3.73 -3.82
C HIS A 31 1.06 3.53 -2.97
N TYR A 32 -0.10 3.84 -3.53
CA TYR A 32 -1.40 3.58 -2.90
C TYR A 32 -1.69 2.10 -2.90
N LYS A 33 -1.48 1.44 -1.76
CA LYS A 33 -1.64 -0.02 -1.63
C LYS A 33 -2.91 -0.44 -0.91
N LEU A 34 -3.25 -1.71 -1.08
CA LEU A 34 -4.40 -2.35 -0.46
C LEU A 34 -5.69 -1.59 -0.71
N THR A 35 -6.49 -1.37 0.32
CA THR A 35 -7.78 -0.69 0.24
C THR A 35 -7.66 0.84 0.27
N ALA A 36 -6.54 1.38 0.78
CA ALA A 36 -6.32 2.82 0.92
C ALA A 36 -6.08 3.53 -0.42
N LYS A 37 -7.15 3.74 -1.18
CA LYS A 37 -7.12 4.35 -2.52
C LYS A 37 -7.76 5.74 -2.52
N PRO A 38 -7.12 6.75 -3.14
CA PRO A 38 -7.68 8.12 -3.18
C PRO A 38 -8.98 8.23 -3.99
N TRP A 39 -9.30 7.26 -4.83
CA TRP A 39 -10.58 7.19 -5.55
C TRP A 39 -11.68 6.42 -4.79
N HIS A 40 -11.38 5.91 -3.61
CA HIS A 40 -12.34 5.32 -2.68
C HIS A 40 -12.54 6.18 -1.43
N TYR A 41 -11.49 6.87 -0.99
CA TYR A 41 -11.49 7.67 0.23
C TYR A 41 -10.95 9.08 -0.03
N SER A 42 -11.64 10.08 0.46
CA SER A 42 -11.26 11.49 0.29
C SER A 42 -10.11 11.94 1.20
N ASP A 43 -9.84 11.20 2.27
CA ASP A 43 -8.89 11.55 3.34
C ASP A 43 -7.57 10.77 3.29
N ILE A 44 -7.27 10.13 2.17
CA ILE A 44 -6.01 9.40 1.99
C ILE A 44 -4.83 10.38 1.97
N PRO A 45 -3.80 10.15 2.81
CA PRO A 45 -2.57 10.95 2.76
C PRO A 45 -1.97 10.97 1.35
N TYR A 46 -1.51 12.13 0.91
CA TYR A 46 -1.01 12.37 -0.46
C TYR A 46 -2.05 12.20 -1.58
N GLY A 47 -3.33 12.10 -1.27
CA GLY A 47 -4.41 11.96 -2.26
C GLY A 47 -4.45 13.11 -3.26
N GLU A 48 -4.06 14.32 -2.85
CA GLU A 48 -3.96 15.49 -3.72
C GLU A 48 -3.06 15.28 -4.94
N TYR A 49 -1.99 14.52 -4.82
CA TYR A 49 -1.11 14.19 -5.96
C TYR A 49 -1.81 13.32 -6.99
N PHE A 50 -2.59 12.34 -6.54
CA PHE A 50 -3.43 11.54 -7.43
C PHE A 50 -4.44 12.42 -8.17
N TRP A 51 -5.18 13.26 -7.44
CA TRP A 51 -6.24 14.09 -8.02
C TRP A 51 -5.69 15.17 -8.96
N LYS A 52 -4.50 15.67 -8.72
CA LYS A 52 -3.80 16.58 -9.63
C LYS A 52 -3.64 15.98 -11.03
N TYR A 53 -3.26 14.71 -11.12
CA TYR A 53 -3.12 14.03 -12.41
C TYR A 53 -4.46 13.51 -12.94
N ALA A 54 -5.30 12.98 -12.09
CA ALA A 54 -6.62 12.51 -12.47
C ALA A 54 -7.47 13.63 -13.11
N SER A 55 -7.36 14.86 -12.62
CA SER A 55 -8.08 16.02 -13.17
C SER A 55 -7.72 16.35 -14.62
N ARG A 56 -6.57 15.90 -15.08
CA ARG A 56 -6.09 16.06 -16.47
C ARG A 56 -6.43 14.87 -17.36
N SER A 57 -6.99 13.82 -16.78
CA SER A 57 -7.36 12.60 -17.48
C SER A 57 -8.76 12.74 -18.10
N PRO A 58 -9.01 12.17 -19.29
CA PRO A 58 -10.35 12.09 -19.86
C PRO A 58 -11.30 11.24 -19.01
N PHE A 59 -10.79 10.48 -18.04
CA PHE A 59 -11.56 9.64 -17.13
C PHE A 59 -11.92 10.33 -15.81
N TYR A 60 -11.57 11.60 -15.63
CA TYR A 60 -11.75 12.32 -14.37
C TYR A 60 -13.17 12.20 -13.80
N GLN A 61 -14.20 12.44 -14.62
CA GLN A 61 -15.59 12.36 -14.18
C GLN A 61 -15.97 10.95 -13.69
N LYS A 62 -15.50 9.92 -14.39
CA LYS A 62 -15.73 8.53 -13.98
C LYS A 62 -15.05 8.20 -12.64
N ILE A 63 -13.85 8.68 -12.45
CA ILE A 63 -13.09 8.48 -11.21
C ILE A 63 -13.77 9.21 -10.04
N ARG A 64 -14.27 10.42 -10.28
CA ARG A 64 -15.04 11.18 -9.27
C ARG A 64 -16.31 10.44 -8.86
N LEU A 65 -17.04 9.88 -9.82
CA LEU A 65 -18.24 9.10 -9.54
C LEU A 65 -17.95 7.83 -8.71
N ILE A 66 -16.80 7.19 -8.90
CA ILE A 66 -16.39 6.07 -8.06
C ILE A 66 -16.27 6.52 -6.60
N LEU A 67 -15.60 7.64 -6.33
CA LEU A 67 -15.47 8.19 -4.98
C LEU A 67 -16.83 8.57 -4.38
N GLU A 68 -17.68 9.23 -5.14
CA GLU A 68 -19.00 9.71 -4.68
C GLU A 68 -19.97 8.55 -4.38
N ASN A 69 -19.84 7.43 -5.11
CA ASN A 69 -20.70 6.26 -4.94
C ASN A 69 -20.09 5.17 -4.06
N TYR A 70 -18.89 5.39 -3.48
CA TYR A 70 -18.29 4.43 -2.58
C TYR A 70 -19.11 4.32 -1.30
N SER A 71 -19.77 3.18 -1.11
CA SER A 71 -20.82 3.00 -0.11
C SER A 71 -20.27 2.67 1.28
N GLN A 72 -21.11 2.75 2.29
CA GLN A 72 -20.78 2.28 3.62
C GLN A 72 -20.49 0.76 3.64
N ASP A 73 -21.21 -0.01 2.83
CA ASP A 73 -21.00 -1.44 2.68
C ASP A 73 -19.63 -1.73 2.06
N ASP A 74 -19.18 -0.93 1.08
CA ASP A 74 -17.84 -1.05 0.49
C ASP A 74 -16.76 -0.76 1.54
N ILE A 75 -16.94 0.26 2.36
CA ILE A 75 -16.03 0.61 3.45
C ILE A 75 -15.94 -0.51 4.49
N GLU A 76 -17.07 -1.12 4.86
CA GLU A 76 -17.10 -2.24 5.80
C GLU A 76 -16.43 -3.47 5.22
N ASN A 77 -16.66 -3.75 3.93
CA ASN A 77 -15.99 -4.82 3.22
C ASN A 77 -14.46 -4.61 3.18
N ASP A 78 -14.00 -3.40 2.93
CA ASP A 78 -12.57 -3.06 2.97
C ASP A 78 -11.95 -3.35 4.34
N LYS A 79 -12.64 -3.02 5.43
CA LYS A 79 -12.18 -3.34 6.79
C LYS A 79 -12.05 -4.85 7.01
N LEU A 80 -12.99 -5.63 6.50
CA LEU A 80 -12.94 -7.09 6.59
C LEU A 80 -11.76 -7.64 5.78
N ILE A 81 -11.50 -7.10 4.59
CA ILE A 81 -10.35 -7.46 3.76
C ILE A 81 -9.04 -7.15 4.50
N GLU A 82 -8.92 -5.99 5.12
CA GLU A 82 -7.73 -5.60 5.89
C GLU A 82 -7.48 -6.53 7.07
N ILE A 83 -8.52 -6.90 7.81
CA ILE A 83 -8.42 -7.86 8.91
C ILE A 83 -7.96 -9.23 8.41
N ALA A 84 -8.52 -9.71 7.30
CA ALA A 84 -8.16 -10.99 6.71
C ALA A 84 -6.70 -10.99 6.19
N LEU A 85 -6.27 -9.91 5.55
CA LEU A 85 -4.88 -9.74 5.08
C LEU A 85 -3.89 -9.69 6.24
N LYS A 86 -4.23 -8.98 7.31
CA LYS A 86 -3.39 -8.92 8.53
C LYS A 86 -3.26 -10.29 9.16
N LYS A 87 -4.36 -11.03 9.30
CA LYS A 87 -4.34 -12.40 9.82
C LYS A 87 -3.47 -13.31 8.95
N LYS A 88 -3.64 -13.25 7.63
CA LYS A 88 -2.84 -14.02 6.69
C LYS A 88 -1.34 -13.69 6.81
N ALA A 89 -0.98 -12.41 6.93
CA ALA A 89 0.40 -11.99 7.11
C ALA A 89 1.00 -12.54 8.40
N ILE A 90 0.26 -12.53 9.52
CA ILE A 90 0.68 -13.09 10.80
C ILE A 90 0.86 -14.62 10.69
N ASP A 91 -0.07 -15.31 10.04
CA ASP A 91 -0.01 -16.75 9.83
C ASP A 91 1.25 -17.12 8.99
N GLU A 92 1.58 -16.34 7.97
CA GLU A 92 2.79 -16.56 7.15
C GLU A 92 4.08 -16.28 7.93
N ILE A 93 4.13 -15.25 8.77
CA ILE A 93 5.28 -14.97 9.64
C ILE A 93 5.52 -16.12 10.62
N ASN A 94 4.47 -16.72 11.14
CA ASN A 94 4.52 -17.82 12.11
C ASN A 94 4.67 -19.20 11.47
N ARG A 95 4.72 -19.28 10.16
CA ARG A 95 4.81 -20.53 9.43
C ARG A 95 6.18 -21.18 9.60
N LEU A 96 6.22 -22.37 10.18
CA LEU A 96 7.46 -23.05 10.57
C LEU A 96 8.23 -23.66 9.38
N ASN A 97 7.59 -23.87 8.25
CA ASN A 97 8.14 -24.56 7.10
C ASN A 97 8.25 -23.70 5.83
N ASP A 98 8.25 -22.37 5.98
CA ASP A 98 8.50 -21.50 4.86
C ASP A 98 10.01 -21.46 4.49
N CYS A 99 10.30 -21.01 3.28
CA CYS A 99 11.69 -21.01 2.77
C CYS A 99 12.64 -20.13 3.59
N PHE A 100 12.15 -19.04 4.18
CA PHE A 100 12.99 -18.16 5.00
C PHE A 100 13.31 -18.78 6.35
N THR A 101 12.35 -19.42 7.00
CA THR A 101 12.55 -20.14 8.25
C THR A 101 13.50 -21.31 8.07
N ILE A 102 13.35 -22.09 7.00
CA ILE A 102 14.26 -23.20 6.67
C ILE A 102 15.66 -22.68 6.38
N TYR A 103 15.78 -21.62 5.57
CA TYR A 103 17.07 -21.00 5.24
C TYR A 103 17.77 -20.45 6.49
N GLY A 104 17.04 -19.79 7.37
CA GLY A 104 17.57 -19.28 8.65
C GLY A 104 18.17 -20.40 9.52
N LYS A 105 17.44 -21.51 9.66
CA LYS A 105 17.92 -22.70 10.39
C LYS A 105 19.19 -23.31 9.79
N LEU A 106 19.29 -23.33 8.46
CA LEU A 106 20.50 -23.82 7.78
C LEU A 106 21.72 -22.91 8.00
N GLN A 107 21.51 -21.60 8.17
CA GLN A 107 22.59 -20.65 8.48
C GLN A 107 23.07 -20.74 9.92
N GLU A 108 22.20 -21.11 10.86
CA GLU A 108 22.53 -21.30 12.29
C GLU A 108 23.24 -22.65 12.55
N ALA A 109 23.11 -23.59 11.65
CA ALA A 109 23.81 -24.86 11.73
C ALA A 109 25.25 -24.70 11.21
#